data_f980953841dcfedeedd476c0227a5beb
#
_entry.id   f980953841dcfedeedd476c0227a5beb
#
_cell.length_a   1.000
_cell.length_b   1.000
_cell.length_c   1.000
_cell.angle_alpha   90.00
_cell.angle_beta   90.00
_cell.angle_gamma   90.00
#
_symmetry.space_group_name_H-M   'P 1'
#
loop_
_entity.id
_entity.type
_entity.pdbx_description
1 polymer ?
#
loop_
_entity_poly.entity_id
_entity_poly.type
_entity_poly.pdbx_seq_one_letter_code
_entity_poly.pdbx_strand_id
1 'polypeptide(L)' 'NDMTVSRSHARIIREGLGARIEDLGSLNGTWVDGAIVNAAPLHDGSSVQIGTFTFIYHESTPERIETGE' A
#
# COMPACT_ATOMS: atom_id res chain seq x y z
N ASN A 1 -0.61 -12.39 3.42
CA ASN A 1 -1.34 -11.52 4.31
C ASN A 1 -1.98 -10.36 3.62
N ASP A 2 -3.20 -10.12 3.98
CA ASP A 2 -3.97 -9.01 3.45
C ASP A 2 -4.29 -8.03 4.54
N MET A 3 -4.43 -6.79 4.15
CA MET A 3 -4.96 -5.78 5.04
C MET A 3 -6.00 -5.00 4.27
N THR A 4 -7.21 -4.95 4.80
CA THR A 4 -8.30 -4.25 4.14
C THR A 4 -8.48 -2.90 4.78
N VAL A 5 -8.47 -1.86 3.95
CA VAL A 5 -8.59 -0.50 4.41
C VAL A 5 -9.99 -0.01 4.07
N SER A 6 -10.65 0.60 5.04
CA SER A 6 -11.99 1.16 4.84
C SER A 6 -12.94 0.13 4.27
N ARG A 7 -13.03 -0.97 4.96
CA ARG A 7 -13.91 -2.05 4.58
C ARG A 7 -13.57 -2.55 3.20
N SER A 8 -14.41 -2.37 2.24
CA SER A 8 -14.15 -2.88 0.92
C SER A 8 -13.62 -1.83 -0.01
N HIS A 9 -12.93 -0.81 0.51
CA HIS A 9 -12.40 0.25 -0.32
C HIS A 9 -11.16 -0.20 -1.07
N ALA A 10 -10.20 -0.76 -0.36
CA ALA A 10 -8.94 -1.19 -0.96
C ALA A 10 -8.31 -2.25 -0.09
N ARG A 11 -7.36 -2.97 -0.68
CA ARG A 11 -6.71 -4.07 0.00
C ARG A 11 -5.22 -4.04 -0.32
N ILE A 12 -4.39 -4.28 0.69
CA ILE A 12 -2.95 -4.39 0.51
C ILE A 12 -2.56 -5.84 0.66
N ILE A 13 -1.87 -6.37 -0.34
CA ILE A 13 -1.47 -7.76 -0.40
C ILE A 13 0.04 -7.84 -0.35
N ARG A 14 0.58 -8.64 0.57
CA ARG A 14 2.01 -8.87 0.65
C ARG A 14 2.39 -9.92 -0.37
N GLU A 15 3.44 -9.64 -1.13
CA GLU A 15 3.92 -10.54 -2.16
C GLU A 15 5.43 -10.61 -2.08
N GLY A 16 5.96 -11.74 -1.63
CA GLY A 16 7.38 -11.86 -1.50
C GLY A 16 7.94 -10.79 -0.60
N LEU A 17 8.85 -9.99 -1.12
CA LEU A 17 9.46 -8.92 -0.34
C LEU A 17 8.75 -7.59 -0.50
N GLY A 18 7.70 -7.56 -1.29
CA GLY A 18 7.00 -6.32 -1.55
C GLY A 18 5.53 -6.40 -1.21
N ALA A 19 4.79 -5.45 -1.72
CA ALA A 19 3.36 -5.38 -1.51
C ALA A 19 2.70 -4.77 -2.72
N ARG A 20 1.40 -4.98 -2.83
CA ARG A 20 0.59 -4.44 -3.90
C ARG A 20 -0.72 -3.96 -3.31
N ILE A 21 -1.25 -2.87 -3.82
CA ILE A 21 -2.55 -2.40 -3.40
C ILE A 21 -3.54 -2.65 -4.53
N GLU A 22 -4.77 -3.03 -4.16
CA GLU A 22 -5.84 -3.26 -5.10
C GLU A 22 -7.05 -2.46 -4.68
N ASP A 23 -7.65 -1.75 -5.64
CA ASP A 23 -8.88 -1.04 -5.40
C ASP A 23 -10.03 -2.03 -5.46
N LEU A 24 -10.92 -1.95 -4.49
CA LEU A 24 -12.04 -2.87 -4.39
C LEU A 24 -13.35 -2.22 -4.81
N GLY A 25 -13.29 -1.41 -5.86
CA GLY A 25 -14.49 -0.75 -6.35
C GLY A 25 -14.83 0.49 -5.56
N SER A 26 -13.81 1.22 -5.12
CA SER A 26 -14.06 2.41 -4.32
C SER A 26 -14.75 3.48 -5.15
N LEU A 27 -15.49 4.31 -4.46
CA LEU A 27 -16.22 5.37 -5.11
C LEU A 27 -15.29 6.49 -5.57
N ASN A 28 -14.30 6.82 -4.76
CA ASN A 28 -13.43 7.94 -5.04
C ASN A 28 -12.06 7.54 -5.58
N GLY A 29 -11.84 6.24 -5.71
CA GLY A 29 -10.60 5.76 -6.29
C GLY A 29 -9.49 5.56 -5.28
N THR A 30 -8.46 4.87 -5.74
CA THR A 30 -7.25 4.63 -5.00
C THR A 30 -6.12 5.29 -5.78
N TRP A 31 -5.30 6.06 -5.09
CA TRP A 31 -4.24 6.83 -5.72
C TRP A 31 -2.90 6.44 -5.14
N VAL A 32 -1.93 6.20 -6.01
CA VAL A 32 -0.57 5.89 -5.58
C VAL A 32 0.36 6.88 -6.25
N ASP A 33 1.10 7.64 -5.43
CA ASP A 33 2.02 8.67 -5.91
C ASP A 33 1.33 9.65 -6.86
N GLY A 34 0.08 9.96 -6.55
CA GLY A 34 -0.67 10.94 -7.31
C GLY A 34 -1.38 10.42 -8.53
N ALA A 35 -1.31 9.12 -8.80
CA ALA A 35 -1.96 8.53 -9.96
C ALA A 35 -3.05 7.58 -9.51
N ILE A 36 -4.21 7.66 -10.14
CA ILE A 36 -5.30 6.76 -9.81
C ILE A 36 -5.00 5.39 -10.40
N VAL A 37 -5.24 4.35 -9.61
CA VAL A 37 -4.90 2.99 -10.01
C VAL A 37 -6.00 2.03 -9.62
N ASN A 38 -6.10 0.92 -10.36
CA ASN A 38 -6.93 -0.20 -9.96
C ASN A 38 -6.11 -1.17 -9.14
N ALA A 39 -4.83 -1.27 -9.44
CA ALA A 39 -3.89 -2.08 -8.70
C ALA A 39 -2.51 -1.54 -9.01
N ALA A 40 -1.63 -1.56 -8.02
CA ALA A 40 -0.28 -1.04 -8.24
C ALA A 40 0.65 -1.62 -7.20
N PRO A 41 1.92 -1.84 -7.57
CA PRO A 41 2.90 -2.24 -6.59
C PRO A 41 3.22 -1.08 -5.65
N LEU A 42 3.55 -1.41 -4.43
CA LEU A 42 3.93 -0.40 -3.44
C LEU A 42 5.40 -0.54 -3.14
N HIS A 43 6.05 0.59 -3.01
CA HIS A 43 7.46 0.64 -2.66
C HIS A 43 7.61 1.41 -1.36
N ASP A 44 8.73 1.25 -0.71
CA ASP A 44 9.00 2.01 0.48
C ASP A 44 8.91 3.50 0.12
N GLY A 45 8.07 4.21 0.84
CA GLY A 45 7.86 5.63 0.57
C GLY A 45 6.73 5.95 -0.38
N SER A 46 6.04 4.94 -0.90
CA SER A 46 4.89 5.21 -1.78
C SER A 46 3.81 5.96 -1.03
N SER A 47 3.26 6.99 -1.67
CA SER A 47 2.17 7.76 -1.11
C SER A 47 0.87 7.13 -1.57
N VAL A 48 -0.02 6.82 -0.65
CA VAL A 48 -1.28 6.16 -0.95
C VAL A 48 -2.43 6.99 -0.44
N GLN A 49 -3.41 7.21 -1.30
CA GLN A 49 -4.61 7.93 -0.91
C GLN A 49 -5.82 7.08 -1.24
N ILE A 50 -6.67 6.86 -0.25
CA ILE A 50 -7.88 6.07 -0.40
C ILE A 50 -9.01 6.91 0.16
N GLY A 51 -9.86 7.43 -0.73
CA GLY A 51 -10.88 8.36 -0.30
C GLY A 51 -10.24 9.60 0.29
N THR A 52 -10.55 9.90 1.54
CA THR A 52 -9.95 11.02 2.23
C THR A 52 -8.77 10.60 3.10
N PHE A 53 -8.41 9.34 3.04
CA PHE A 53 -7.36 8.80 3.90
C PHE A 53 -6.06 8.73 3.11
N THR A 54 -5.00 9.29 3.67
CA THR A 54 -3.70 9.30 3.00
C THR A 54 -2.64 8.77 3.95
N PHE A 55 -1.76 7.92 3.44
CA PHE A 55 -0.67 7.42 4.25
C PHE A 55 0.53 7.11 3.36
N ILE A 56 1.68 6.92 4.00
CA ILE A 56 2.91 6.56 3.31
C ILE A 56 3.21 5.11 3.64
N TYR A 57 3.44 4.33 2.61
CA TYR A 57 3.75 2.92 2.79
C TYR A 57 5.23 2.78 3.11
N HIS A 58 5.53 2.02 4.16
CA HIS A 58 6.91 1.76 4.53
C HIS A 58 7.14 0.26 4.59
N GLU A 59 8.30 -0.15 4.15
CA GLU A 59 8.71 -1.54 4.25
C GLU A 59 9.83 -1.66 5.25
N SER A 60 9.81 -2.74 6.01
CA SER A 60 10.95 -3.07 6.84
C SER A 60 11.48 -4.41 6.41
N THR A 61 12.78 -4.51 6.37
CA THR A 61 13.42 -5.74 5.98
C THR A 61 14.29 -6.22 7.14
N PRO A 62 14.42 -7.52 7.29
CA PRO A 62 15.18 -8.04 8.41
C PRO A 62 16.62 -7.59 8.44
N GLU A 63 17.23 -7.45 7.29
CA GLU A 63 18.63 -7.10 7.32
C GLU A 63 18.85 -5.70 7.83
N ARG A 64 17.86 -4.85 7.81
CA ARG A 64 18.06 -3.55 8.38
C ARG A 64 18.16 -3.60 9.87
N ILE A 65 17.62 -4.61 10.43
CA ILE A 65 17.63 -4.72 11.87
C ILE A 65 18.97 -5.13 12.38
N GLU A 66 19.56 -6.06 11.70
CA GLU A 66 20.80 -6.53 12.23
C GLU A 66 21.91 -5.59 11.96
N THR A 67 21.77 -4.72 11.05
CA THR A 67 22.83 -3.78 10.92
C THR A 67 22.89 -2.92 12.11
N GLY A 68 21.86 -2.90 12.77
CA GLY A 68 22.03 -2.21 13.95
C GLY A 68 23.11 -2.78 14.68
N GLU A 69 23.42 -3.16 13.97
CA GLU A 69 24.28 -3.39 14.34
C GLU A 69 24.89 -3.15 14.42
#